data_47490002bb5c82b5b74aaa4ddc118e69
#
_entry.id   47490002bb5c82b5b74aaa4ddc118e69
#
_cell.length_a   1.000
_cell.length_b   1.000
_cell.length_c   1.000
_cell.angle_alpha   90.00
_cell.angle_beta   90.00
_cell.angle_gamma   90.00
#
_symmetry.space_group_name_H-M   'P 1'
#
loop_
_entity.id
_entity.type
_entity.pdbx_description
1 polymer ?
#
loop_
_entity_poly.entity_id
_entity_poly.type
_entity_poly.pdbx_seq_one_letter_code
_entity_poly.pdbx_strand_id
1 'polypeptide(L)'
;MAKQHYDTMSTDKICELPIHKICSDKAICFMWANFPNISEALKVMEAWGFTYKTAAFVWIKKNKKSDSLFWGMGAYTRANAEVCLLGISRGTKASKIVKSHAVHQVTEAKIKRHSEKPHEVMQRIEELVGDIPRIELFARKEYTDWDCWGNEVQDE
;
A
#
# COMPACT_ATOMS: atom_id res chain seq x y z
N MET A 1 11.64 -13.81 9.98
CA MET A 1 10.20 -14.01 9.78
C MET A 1 9.44 -12.79 10.29
N ALA A 2 8.39 -12.41 9.60
CA ALA A 2 7.61 -11.20 9.92
C ALA A 2 7.03 -11.21 11.34
N LYS A 3 6.74 -12.39 11.90
CA LYS A 3 6.17 -12.56 13.23
C LYS A 3 7.02 -12.04 14.39
N GLN A 4 8.28 -11.73 14.15
CA GLN A 4 9.18 -11.25 15.22
C GLN A 4 9.00 -9.76 15.55
N HIS A 5 8.31 -8.98 14.72
CA HIS A 5 8.25 -7.53 14.82
C HIS A 5 6.86 -6.99 15.13
N TYR A 6 5.80 -7.74 14.84
CA TYR A 6 4.41 -7.33 15.04
C TYR A 6 3.48 -8.54 14.94
N ASP A 7 2.30 -8.42 15.51
CA ASP A 7 1.26 -9.42 15.36
C ASP A 7 0.76 -9.46 13.92
N THR A 8 0.58 -10.67 13.38
CA THR A 8 0.10 -10.86 12.02
C THR A 8 -1.28 -11.47 12.00
N MET A 9 -2.04 -11.15 10.96
CA MET A 9 -3.35 -11.73 10.70
C MET A 9 -3.26 -12.67 9.50
N SER A 10 -4.07 -13.75 9.50
CA SER A 10 -4.21 -14.59 8.31
C SER A 10 -4.90 -13.82 7.20
N THR A 11 -4.68 -14.23 5.95
CA THR A 11 -5.35 -13.65 4.79
C THR A 11 -6.86 -13.72 4.93
N ASP A 12 -7.40 -14.82 5.40
CA ASP A 12 -8.84 -14.99 5.58
C ASP A 12 -9.43 -13.98 6.58
N LYS A 13 -8.72 -13.74 7.69
CA LYS A 13 -9.14 -12.73 8.68
C LYS A 13 -9.05 -11.32 8.13
N ILE A 14 -8.04 -11.02 7.35
CA ILE A 14 -7.90 -9.71 6.69
C ILE A 14 -9.06 -9.49 5.73
N CYS A 15 -9.45 -10.51 4.98
CA CYS A 15 -10.61 -10.46 4.08
C CYS A 15 -11.92 -10.16 4.82
N GLU A 16 -12.04 -10.60 6.07
CA GLU A 16 -13.24 -10.41 6.89
C GLU A 16 -13.36 -9.01 7.51
N LEU A 17 -12.30 -8.20 7.47
CA LEU A 17 -12.37 -6.83 7.99
C LEU A 17 -13.47 -6.04 7.28
N PRO A 18 -14.31 -5.31 8.04
CA PRO A 18 -15.47 -4.62 7.46
C PRO A 18 -15.09 -3.30 6.79
N ILE A 19 -14.26 -3.36 5.79
CA ILE A 19 -13.73 -2.16 5.11
C ILE A 19 -14.85 -1.34 4.47
N HIS A 20 -15.91 -1.99 3.98
CA HIS A 20 -17.06 -1.31 3.41
C HIS A 20 -17.75 -0.34 4.39
N LYS A 21 -17.60 -0.54 5.71
CA LYS A 21 -18.19 0.33 6.72
C LYS A 21 -17.42 1.64 6.92
N ILE A 22 -16.16 1.69 6.49
CA ILE A 22 -15.31 2.87 6.65
C ILE A 22 -15.02 3.58 5.33
N CYS A 23 -15.48 3.02 4.21
CA CYS A 23 -15.29 3.59 2.88
C CYS A 23 -16.54 4.32 2.42
N SER A 24 -16.35 5.41 1.68
CA SER A 24 -17.43 6.00 0.91
C SER A 24 -17.77 5.10 -0.29
N ASP A 25 -18.91 5.36 -0.95
CA ASP A 25 -19.34 4.58 -2.12
C ASP A 25 -18.32 4.64 -3.26
N LYS A 26 -17.61 5.76 -3.36
CA LYS A 26 -16.57 5.97 -4.38
C LYS A 26 -15.23 6.03 -3.68
N ALA A 27 -14.59 4.87 -3.55
CA ALA A 27 -13.32 4.75 -2.86
C ALA A 27 -12.25 4.15 -3.77
N ILE A 28 -11.01 4.48 -3.46
CA ILE A 28 -9.83 3.93 -4.12
C ILE A 28 -8.97 3.25 -3.04
N CYS A 29 -8.44 2.09 -3.38
CA CYS A 29 -7.59 1.31 -2.47
C CYS A 29 -6.18 1.23 -3.03
N PHE A 30 -5.21 1.57 -2.21
CA PHE A 30 -3.78 1.40 -2.50
C PHE A 30 -3.26 0.31 -1.57
N MET A 31 -2.83 -0.80 -2.13
CA MET A 31 -2.45 -1.99 -1.36
C MET A 31 -1.04 -2.44 -1.69
N TRP A 32 -0.15 -2.36 -0.70
CA TRP A 32 1.20 -2.88 -0.84
C TRP A 32 1.20 -4.39 -0.91
N ALA A 33 1.99 -4.93 -1.82
CA ALA A 33 2.19 -6.36 -1.98
C ALA A 33 3.63 -6.64 -2.41
N ASN A 34 4.20 -7.73 -1.89
CA ASN A 34 5.39 -8.30 -2.49
C ASN A 34 4.96 -9.29 -3.58
N PHE A 35 5.81 -9.53 -4.56
CA PHE A 35 5.44 -10.38 -5.70
C PHE A 35 5.07 -11.82 -5.32
N PRO A 36 5.78 -12.49 -4.38
CA PRO A 36 5.39 -13.85 -3.97
C PRO A 36 3.97 -13.96 -3.42
N ASN A 37 3.44 -12.90 -2.81
CA ASN A 37 2.12 -12.89 -2.19
C ASN A 37 1.09 -12.07 -2.97
N ILE A 38 1.33 -11.81 -4.25
CA ILE A 38 0.43 -10.96 -5.04
C ILE A 38 -0.97 -11.56 -5.17
N SER A 39 -1.08 -12.88 -5.26
CA SER A 39 -2.39 -13.54 -5.33
C SER A 39 -3.21 -13.34 -4.06
N GLU A 40 -2.56 -13.35 -2.89
CA GLU A 40 -3.21 -13.08 -1.63
C GLU A 40 -3.69 -11.64 -1.54
N ALA A 41 -2.88 -10.68 -2.00
CA ALA A 41 -3.26 -9.27 -2.03
C ALA A 41 -4.48 -9.05 -2.93
N LEU A 42 -4.53 -9.68 -4.10
CA LEU A 42 -5.67 -9.58 -5.01
C LEU A 42 -6.94 -10.16 -4.38
N LYS A 43 -6.82 -11.26 -3.65
CA LYS A 43 -7.93 -11.87 -2.92
C LYS A 43 -8.51 -10.92 -1.87
N VAL A 44 -7.65 -10.28 -1.10
CA VAL A 44 -8.06 -9.30 -0.08
C VAL A 44 -8.75 -8.12 -0.73
N MET A 45 -8.18 -7.58 -1.79
CA MET A 45 -8.73 -6.42 -2.50
C MET A 45 -10.15 -6.71 -3.00
N GLU A 46 -10.36 -7.88 -3.59
CA GLU A 46 -11.68 -8.31 -4.05
C GLU A 46 -12.66 -8.49 -2.89
N ALA A 47 -12.22 -9.12 -1.80
CA ALA A 47 -13.04 -9.34 -0.62
C ALA A 47 -13.51 -8.02 0.00
N TRP A 48 -12.70 -6.98 -0.08
CA TRP A 48 -13.05 -5.65 0.44
C TRP A 48 -13.96 -4.85 -0.50
N GLY A 49 -14.30 -5.39 -1.67
CA GLY A 49 -15.24 -4.75 -2.60
C GLY A 49 -14.58 -3.87 -3.65
N PHE A 50 -13.27 -4.03 -3.87
CA PHE A 50 -12.54 -3.28 -4.88
C PHE A 50 -12.26 -4.13 -6.12
N THR A 51 -12.30 -3.50 -7.27
CA THR A 51 -11.84 -4.10 -8.52
C THR A 51 -10.39 -3.70 -8.77
N TYR A 52 -9.50 -4.67 -8.87
CA TYR A 52 -8.10 -4.42 -9.23
C TYR A 52 -8.00 -3.78 -10.61
N LYS A 53 -7.17 -2.74 -10.72
CA LYS A 53 -6.97 -2.04 -11.99
C LYS A 53 -5.53 -2.14 -12.49
N THR A 54 -4.57 -1.86 -11.63
CA THR A 54 -3.16 -1.77 -12.01
C THR A 54 -2.27 -1.69 -10.77
N ALA A 55 -0.97 -1.69 -10.98
CA ALA A 55 -0.02 -1.25 -9.97
C ALA A 55 0.05 0.29 -10.05
N ALA A 56 -0.38 0.96 -8.99
CA ALA A 56 -0.25 2.41 -8.91
C ALA A 56 1.22 2.82 -8.81
N PHE A 57 1.98 2.11 -7.99
CA PHE A 57 3.39 2.42 -7.75
C PHE A 57 4.24 1.16 -7.74
N VAL A 58 5.45 1.30 -8.25
CA VAL A 58 6.50 0.28 -8.16
C VAL A 58 7.67 0.91 -7.42
N TRP A 59 7.98 0.37 -6.25
CA TRP A 59 9.09 0.83 -5.45
C TRP A 59 10.34 0.03 -5.81
N ILE A 60 11.31 0.72 -6.38
CA ILE A 60 12.66 0.18 -6.64
C ILE A 60 13.49 0.48 -5.39
N LYS A 61 13.86 -0.59 -4.67
CA LYS A 61 14.55 -0.47 -3.37
C LYS A 61 16.02 -0.15 -3.56
N LYS A 62 16.47 0.90 -2.90
CA LYS A 62 17.87 1.29 -2.82
C LYS A 62 18.43 0.92 -1.45
N ASN A 63 19.75 0.73 -1.38
CA ASN A 63 20.44 0.49 -0.11
C ASN A 63 20.33 1.70 0.82
N LYS A 64 20.44 1.46 2.13
CA LYS A 64 20.33 2.52 3.13
C LYS A 64 21.37 3.62 2.97
N LYS A 65 22.60 3.25 2.58
CA LYS A 65 23.75 4.13 2.60
C LYS A 65 24.34 4.41 1.21
N SER A 66 23.66 4.00 0.15
CA SER A 66 24.15 4.21 -1.21
C SER A 66 22.98 4.28 -2.19
N ASP A 67 23.24 4.72 -3.42
CA ASP A 67 22.23 4.76 -4.48
C ASP A 67 22.16 3.47 -5.28
N SER A 68 22.90 2.44 -4.88
CA SER A 68 22.85 1.14 -5.54
C SER A 68 21.57 0.39 -5.19
N LEU A 69 21.18 -0.55 -6.06
CA LEU A 69 20.00 -1.36 -5.84
C LEU A 69 20.17 -2.28 -4.62
N PHE A 70 19.12 -2.41 -3.84
CA PHE A 70 19.11 -3.32 -2.70
C PHE A 70 19.30 -4.76 -3.16
N TRP A 71 20.10 -5.51 -2.40
CA TRP A 71 20.41 -6.91 -2.68
C TRP A 71 19.49 -7.80 -1.85
N GLY A 72 18.26 -7.98 -2.30
CA GLY A 72 17.28 -8.78 -1.58
C GLY A 72 17.55 -10.28 -1.68
N MET A 73 17.06 -11.02 -0.70
CA MET A 73 17.18 -12.48 -0.63
C MET A 73 15.96 -13.12 -1.28
N GLY A 74 16.07 -13.49 -2.53
CA GLY A 74 15.02 -14.20 -3.26
C GLY A 74 15.44 -15.62 -3.62
N ALA A 75 14.46 -16.51 -3.81
CA ALA A 75 14.72 -17.88 -4.24
C ALA A 75 15.16 -17.95 -5.73
N TYR A 76 14.82 -16.94 -6.51
CA TYR A 76 15.12 -16.88 -7.94
C TYR A 76 16.02 -15.70 -8.28
N THR A 77 15.50 -14.52 -8.27
CA THR A 77 16.26 -13.29 -8.51
C THR A 77 16.52 -12.55 -7.21
N ARG A 78 17.39 -11.55 -7.24
CA ARG A 78 17.58 -10.66 -6.07
C ARG A 78 16.39 -9.71 -5.96
N ALA A 79 15.52 -9.96 -4.99
CA ALA A 79 14.27 -9.23 -4.84
C ALA A 79 14.54 -7.79 -4.35
N ASN A 80 14.34 -6.81 -5.22
CA ASN A 80 14.59 -5.41 -4.90
C ASN A 80 13.47 -4.47 -5.37
N ALA A 81 12.26 -5.01 -5.51
CA ALA A 81 11.09 -4.22 -5.86
C ALA A 81 9.85 -4.70 -5.11
N GLU A 82 8.97 -3.77 -4.79
CA GLU A 82 7.62 -4.04 -4.30
C GLU A 82 6.62 -3.22 -5.09
N VAL A 83 5.36 -3.66 -5.08
CA VAL A 83 4.29 -2.96 -5.79
C VAL A 83 3.21 -2.47 -4.84
N CYS A 84 2.65 -1.32 -5.18
CA CYS A 84 1.45 -0.81 -4.54
C CYS A 84 0.31 -0.94 -5.56
N LEU A 85 -0.57 -1.90 -5.32
CA LEU A 85 -1.70 -2.19 -6.20
C LEU A 85 -2.79 -1.14 -6.05
N LEU A 86 -3.50 -0.87 -7.14
CA LEU A 86 -4.62 0.07 -7.15
C LEU A 86 -5.91 -0.68 -7.46
N GLY A 87 -6.90 -0.53 -6.59
CA GLY A 87 -8.25 -1.00 -6.81
C GLY A 87 -9.24 0.13 -6.62
N ILE A 88 -10.36 0.04 -7.33
CA ILE A 88 -11.44 1.03 -7.25
C ILE A 88 -12.70 0.31 -6.81
N SER A 89 -13.50 0.94 -5.97
CA SER A 89 -14.79 0.37 -5.54
C SER A 89 -15.64 0.04 -6.76
N ARG A 90 -16.33 -1.11 -6.69
CA ARG A 90 -17.09 -1.65 -7.83
C ARG A 90 -18.07 -0.61 -8.37
N GLY A 91 -18.11 -0.47 -9.70
CA GLY A 91 -18.99 0.46 -10.37
C GLY A 91 -18.49 1.90 -10.43
N THR A 92 -17.36 2.22 -9.81
CA THR A 92 -16.78 3.56 -9.85
C THR A 92 -15.80 3.70 -11.00
N LYS A 93 -15.83 4.84 -11.68
CA LYS A 93 -14.88 5.17 -12.75
C LYS A 93 -13.70 5.97 -12.18
N ALA A 94 -12.50 5.70 -12.69
CA ALA A 94 -11.28 6.40 -12.29
C ALA A 94 -11.41 7.92 -12.42
N SER A 95 -12.06 8.40 -13.46
CA SER A 95 -12.29 9.84 -13.70
C SER A 95 -13.04 10.56 -12.58
N LYS A 96 -13.70 9.81 -11.69
CA LYS A 96 -14.41 10.39 -10.55
C LYS A 96 -13.52 10.59 -9.33
N ILE A 97 -12.33 9.98 -9.31
CA ILE A 97 -11.44 10.00 -8.15
C ILE A 97 -10.08 10.62 -8.49
N VAL A 98 -9.51 10.28 -9.65
CA VAL A 98 -8.17 10.74 -10.03
C VAL A 98 -8.23 12.21 -10.42
N LYS A 99 -7.38 13.03 -9.77
CA LYS A 99 -7.29 14.48 -9.98
C LYS A 99 -6.09 14.89 -10.82
N SER A 100 -5.03 14.10 -10.84
CA SER A 100 -3.82 14.39 -11.59
C SER A 100 -3.36 13.14 -12.35
N HIS A 101 -3.03 13.31 -13.62
CA HIS A 101 -2.44 12.24 -14.44
C HIS A 101 -0.92 12.43 -14.60
N ALA A 102 -0.32 13.32 -13.81
CA ALA A 102 1.11 13.62 -13.87
C ALA A 102 1.95 12.87 -12.82
N VAL A 103 1.29 12.04 -12.00
CA VAL A 103 1.98 11.29 -10.94
C VAL A 103 2.67 10.06 -11.54
N HIS A 104 3.98 9.94 -11.30
CA HIS A 104 4.78 8.84 -11.85
C HIS A 104 4.60 7.56 -11.04
N GLN A 105 4.64 6.42 -11.73
CA GLN A 105 4.47 5.10 -11.15
C GLN A 105 5.71 4.62 -10.39
N VAL A 106 6.90 4.78 -10.97
CA VAL A 106 8.15 4.27 -10.38
C VAL A 106 8.66 5.20 -9.29
N THR A 107 8.99 4.63 -8.14
CA THR A 107 9.60 5.34 -7.03
C THR A 107 10.91 4.65 -6.67
N GLU A 108 12.03 5.35 -6.81
CA GLU A 108 13.31 4.91 -6.31
C GLU A 108 13.51 5.49 -4.91
N ALA A 109 13.61 4.63 -3.91
CA ALA A 109 13.76 5.08 -2.53
C ALA A 109 14.55 4.08 -1.71
N LYS A 110 15.32 4.58 -0.75
CA LYS A 110 16.13 3.76 0.14
C LYS A 110 15.26 2.97 1.10
N ILE A 111 15.67 1.73 1.38
CA ILE A 111 15.04 0.94 2.42
C ILE A 111 15.28 1.60 3.79
N LYS A 112 14.32 1.43 4.68
CA LYS A 112 14.36 1.95 6.05
C LYS A 112 14.19 0.78 7.02
N ARG A 113 13.36 0.92 8.05
CA ARG A 113 13.04 -0.19 8.95
C ARG A 113 12.37 -1.33 8.18
N HIS A 114 12.40 -2.53 8.76
CA HIS A 114 11.73 -3.69 8.18
C HIS A 114 10.28 -3.37 7.80
N SER A 115 9.91 -3.67 6.57
CA SER A 115 8.57 -3.43 5.99
C SER A 115 8.10 -1.98 5.92
N GLU A 116 8.93 -1.01 6.28
CA GLU A 116 8.56 0.41 6.17
C GLU A 116 8.55 0.83 4.70
N LYS A 117 7.45 1.45 4.27
CA LYS A 117 7.24 1.90 2.89
C LYS A 117 7.75 3.34 2.70
N PRO A 118 8.11 3.73 1.47
CA PRO A 118 8.58 5.09 1.21
C PRO A 118 7.50 6.13 1.50
N HIS A 119 7.87 7.16 2.26
CA HIS A 119 6.95 8.26 2.55
C HIS A 119 6.52 9.01 1.27
N GLU A 120 7.38 9.05 0.27
CA GLU A 120 7.13 9.71 -1.02
C GLU A 120 5.85 9.17 -1.69
N VAL A 121 5.51 7.89 -1.46
CA VAL A 121 4.31 7.29 -2.03
C VAL A 121 3.05 7.91 -1.43
N MET A 122 3.04 8.21 -0.14
CA MET A 122 1.88 8.89 0.48
C MET A 122 1.66 10.27 -0.13
N GLN A 123 2.73 11.01 -0.38
CA GLN A 123 2.66 12.31 -1.04
C GLN A 123 2.12 12.19 -2.47
N ARG A 124 2.56 11.16 -3.20
CA ARG A 124 2.07 10.90 -4.56
C ARG A 124 0.59 10.51 -4.58
N ILE A 125 0.13 9.75 -3.58
CA ILE A 125 -1.29 9.43 -3.44
C ILE A 125 -2.11 10.73 -3.24
N GLU A 126 -1.66 11.60 -2.37
CA GLU A 126 -2.32 12.90 -2.14
C GLU A 126 -2.40 13.73 -3.41
N GLU A 127 -1.33 13.75 -4.19
CA GLU A 127 -1.32 14.44 -5.48
C GLU A 127 -2.29 13.79 -6.46
N LEU A 128 -2.33 12.46 -6.50
CA LEU A 128 -3.17 11.70 -7.44
C LEU A 128 -4.67 11.93 -7.19
N VAL A 129 -5.10 11.90 -5.94
CA VAL A 129 -6.53 11.91 -5.58
C VAL A 129 -7.01 13.23 -4.99
N GLY A 130 -6.11 14.13 -4.65
CA GLY A 130 -6.45 15.42 -4.04
C GLY A 130 -6.82 15.29 -2.58
N ASP A 131 -7.48 16.34 -2.06
CA ASP A 131 -7.83 16.43 -0.64
C ASP A 131 -9.18 15.76 -0.39
N ILE A 132 -9.11 14.45 -0.16
CA ILE A 132 -10.26 13.61 0.20
C ILE A 132 -9.93 12.85 1.49
N PRO A 133 -10.95 12.34 2.23
CA PRO A 133 -10.69 11.54 3.42
C PRO A 133 -9.80 10.33 3.12
N ARG A 134 -8.83 10.09 3.97
CA ARG A 134 -7.80 9.07 3.79
C ARG A 134 -7.60 8.29 5.08
N ILE A 135 -7.39 6.99 4.98
CA ILE A 135 -7.00 6.15 6.10
C ILE A 135 -5.89 5.19 5.67
N GLU A 136 -4.90 5.00 6.53
CA GLU A 136 -3.89 3.96 6.39
C GLU A 136 -4.22 2.81 7.33
N LEU A 137 -4.39 1.62 6.78
CA LEU A 137 -4.60 0.40 7.55
C LEU A 137 -3.27 -0.28 7.84
N PHE A 138 -3.17 -0.93 8.99
CA PHE A 138 -1.92 -1.56 9.46
C PHE A 138 -0.79 -0.54 9.56
N ALA A 139 -1.16 0.67 9.98
CA ALA A 139 -0.24 1.79 10.09
C ALA A 139 0.78 1.53 11.19
N ARG A 140 2.02 1.97 10.96
CA ARG A 140 3.12 1.87 11.92
C ARG A 140 3.35 3.18 12.67
N LYS A 141 2.86 4.28 12.12
CA LYS A 141 2.92 5.61 12.72
C LYS A 141 1.83 6.48 12.14
N GLU A 142 1.54 7.59 12.79
CA GLU A 142 0.57 8.56 12.31
C GLU A 142 1.19 9.49 11.28
N TYR A 143 0.38 9.90 10.31
CA TYR A 143 0.74 10.92 9.33
C TYR A 143 -0.27 12.05 9.36
N THR A 144 0.19 13.27 9.13
CA THR A 144 -0.67 14.46 9.05
C THR A 144 -1.75 14.27 7.97
N ASP A 145 -2.99 14.57 8.32
CA ASP A 145 -4.17 14.50 7.45
C ASP A 145 -4.55 13.08 6.99
N TRP A 146 -4.00 12.05 7.63
CA TRP A 146 -4.40 10.67 7.42
C TRP A 146 -4.97 10.10 8.71
N ASP A 147 -6.14 9.49 8.62
CA ASP A 147 -6.60 8.58 9.67
C ASP A 147 -5.73 7.32 9.64
N CYS A 148 -5.64 6.61 10.74
CA CYS A 148 -4.81 5.41 10.81
C CYS A 148 -5.39 4.34 11.72
N TRP A 149 -5.06 3.10 11.41
CA TRP A 149 -5.42 1.94 12.22
C TRP A 149 -4.29 0.91 12.14
N GLY A 150 -3.88 0.39 13.30
CA GLY A 150 -2.81 -0.61 13.36
C GLY A 150 -2.28 -0.80 14.76
N ASN A 151 -1.60 -1.93 15.00
CA ASN A 151 -1.09 -2.30 16.31
C ASN A 151 0.09 -1.43 16.79
N GLU A 152 0.78 -0.76 15.88
CA GLU A 152 1.94 0.07 16.20
C GLU A 152 1.59 1.55 16.38
N VAL A 153 0.34 1.94 16.13
CA VAL A 153 -0.13 3.30 16.39
C VAL A 153 -0.49 3.39 17.87
N GLN A 154 0.08 4.40 18.57
CA GLN A 154 -0.25 4.63 19.96
C GLN A 154 -1.55 5.42 20.05
N ASP A 155 -2.49 4.91 20.84
CA ASP A 155 -3.67 5.67 21.22
C ASP A 155 -3.23 6.77 22.18
N GLU A 156 -3.46 8.00 21.81
CA GLU A 156 -3.27 9.14 22.70
C GLU A 156 -4.52 9.35 23.57
#